data_475b890473cce0462f5411748dfff973
#
_entry.id   475b890473cce0462f5411748dfff973
#
_cell.length_a   1.000
_cell.length_b   1.000
_cell.length_c   1.000
_cell.angle_alpha   90.00
_cell.angle_beta   90.00
_cell.angle_gamma   90.00
#
_symmetry.space_group_name_H-M   'P 1'
#
loop_
_entity.id
_entity.type
_entity.pdbx_description
1 polymer ?
#
loop_
_entity_poly.entity_id
_entity_poly.type
_entity_poly.pdbx_seq_one_letter_code
_entity_poly.pdbx_strand_id
1 'polypeptide(L)'
;MESIALAKKIMTILEEKKATDILALDISEISTLADYFILASAENGRQLDALEDAVGEGIRLEGNKEGESSSGWILMDYRDIVVHLFTKEQRAFYDLEKIWSDAKRTEI
;
A
#
# COMPACT_ATOMS: atom_id res chain seq x y z
N MET A 1 15.38 1.04 9.51
CA MET A 1 14.16 0.47 10.13
C MET A 1 13.90 -0.88 9.52
N GLU A 2 13.60 -1.86 10.32
CA GLU A 2 13.23 -3.19 9.79
C GLU A 2 11.94 -3.10 9.00
N SER A 3 11.82 -3.93 7.95
CA SER A 3 10.68 -3.87 7.07
C SER A 3 9.35 -4.12 7.80
N ILE A 4 9.31 -5.04 8.76
CA ILE A 4 8.08 -5.29 9.51
C ILE A 4 7.66 -4.09 10.36
N ALA A 5 8.62 -3.39 10.97
CA ALA A 5 8.33 -2.19 11.77
C ALA A 5 7.82 -1.07 10.87
N LEU A 6 8.40 -0.92 9.69
CA LEU A 6 7.96 0.07 8.70
C LEU A 6 6.54 -0.26 8.21
N ALA A 7 6.27 -1.54 7.94
CA ALA A 7 4.95 -1.99 7.52
C ALA A 7 3.89 -1.68 8.57
N LYS A 8 4.19 -1.95 9.84
CA LYS A 8 3.28 -1.63 10.95
C LYS A 8 2.97 -0.14 11.01
N LYS A 9 3.99 0.69 10.86
CA LYS A 9 3.82 2.14 10.90
C LYS A 9 2.93 2.63 9.76
N ILE A 10 3.15 2.11 8.56
CA ILE A 10 2.34 2.47 7.39
C ILE A 10 0.88 2.06 7.62
N MET A 11 0.65 0.84 8.09
CA MET A 11 -0.70 0.34 8.33
C MET A 11 -1.42 1.15 9.40
N THR A 12 -0.71 1.56 10.45
CA THR A 12 -1.28 2.41 11.50
C THR A 12 -1.73 3.76 10.94
N ILE A 13 -0.89 4.38 10.10
CA ILE A 13 -1.23 5.65 9.45
C ILE A 13 -2.50 5.48 8.59
N LEU A 14 -2.55 4.41 7.81
CA LEU A 14 -3.71 4.14 6.95
C LEU A 14 -4.99 3.93 7.77
N GLU A 15 -4.90 3.20 8.89
CA GLU A 15 -6.04 3.01 9.78
C GLU A 15 -6.53 4.32 10.38
N GLU A 16 -5.62 5.19 10.81
CA GLU A 16 -5.95 6.49 11.37
C GLU A 16 -6.69 7.37 10.36
N LYS A 17 -6.39 7.21 9.08
CA LYS A 17 -7.03 7.95 7.99
C LYS A 17 -8.23 7.22 7.41
N LYS A 18 -8.66 6.15 8.06
CA LYS A 18 -9.88 5.40 7.73
C LYS A 18 -9.85 4.72 6.36
N ALA A 19 -8.66 4.31 5.91
CA ALA A 19 -8.55 3.46 4.75
C ALA A 19 -9.28 2.14 5.02
N THR A 20 -9.82 1.53 3.98
CA THR A 20 -10.52 0.26 4.10
C THR A 20 -9.74 -0.86 3.46
N ASP A 21 -10.06 -2.11 3.85
CA ASP A 21 -9.45 -3.31 3.31
C ASP A 21 -7.92 -3.25 3.29
N ILE A 22 -7.35 -2.83 4.42
CA ILE A 22 -5.90 -2.74 4.58
C ILE A 22 -5.36 -4.17 4.69
N LEU A 23 -4.39 -4.48 3.83
CA LEU A 23 -3.86 -5.83 3.72
C LEU A 23 -2.35 -5.77 3.54
N ALA A 24 -1.62 -6.59 4.29
CA ALA A 24 -0.19 -6.80 4.06
C ALA A 24 0.03 -8.17 3.43
N LEU A 25 0.77 -8.20 2.33
CA LEU A 25 1.17 -9.43 1.66
C LEU A 25 2.67 -9.60 1.82
N ASP A 26 3.08 -10.74 2.37
CA ASP A 26 4.49 -11.11 2.47
C ASP A 26 4.91 -11.73 1.13
N ILE A 27 5.71 -11.02 0.36
CA ILE A 27 6.19 -11.47 -0.94
C ILE A 27 7.68 -11.81 -0.92
N SER A 28 8.30 -11.79 0.25
CA SER A 28 9.74 -11.97 0.38
C SER A 28 10.27 -13.29 -0.19
N GLU A 29 9.47 -14.35 -0.14
CA GLU A 29 9.86 -15.66 -0.63
C GLU A 29 9.59 -15.87 -2.12
N ILE A 30 8.75 -15.03 -2.72
CA ILE A 30 8.32 -15.22 -4.11
C ILE A 30 8.75 -14.10 -5.03
N SER A 31 9.35 -13.04 -4.49
CA SER A 31 9.79 -11.90 -5.30
C SER A 31 11.00 -11.25 -4.68
N THR A 32 11.85 -10.68 -5.53
CA THR A 32 12.98 -9.85 -5.09
C THR A 32 12.63 -8.36 -5.12
N LEU A 33 11.40 -8.00 -5.49
CA LEU A 33 10.98 -6.60 -5.62
C LEU A 33 10.88 -5.91 -4.26
N ALA A 34 10.37 -6.62 -3.26
CA ALA A 34 10.16 -6.09 -1.92
C ALA A 34 9.90 -7.23 -0.96
N ASP A 35 9.87 -6.94 0.33
CA ASP A 35 9.48 -7.90 1.35
C ASP A 35 7.96 -7.95 1.51
N TYR A 36 7.32 -6.78 1.44
CA TYR A 36 5.87 -6.66 1.65
C TYR A 36 5.23 -5.75 0.62
N PHE A 37 4.02 -6.11 0.22
CA PHE A 37 3.09 -5.18 -0.40
C PHE A 37 2.04 -4.81 0.65
N ILE A 38 1.73 -3.53 0.76
CA ILE A 38 0.63 -3.07 1.60
C ILE A 38 -0.42 -2.48 0.67
N LEU A 39 -1.64 -3.00 0.75
CA LEU A 39 -2.75 -2.56 -0.06
C LEU A 39 -3.79 -1.89 0.84
N ALA A 40 -4.36 -0.80 0.38
CA ALA A 40 -5.45 -0.13 1.07
C ALA A 40 -6.37 0.53 0.06
N SER A 41 -7.62 0.69 0.45
CA SER A 41 -8.65 1.26 -0.42
C SER A 41 -9.18 2.58 0.13
N ALA A 42 -9.49 3.49 -0.79
CA ALA A 42 -10.16 4.76 -0.51
C ALA A 42 -11.54 4.77 -1.17
N GLU A 43 -12.46 5.55 -0.61
CA GLU A 43 -13.81 5.70 -1.16
C GLU A 43 -13.82 6.47 -2.48
N ASN A 44 -12.89 7.43 -2.61
CA ASN A 44 -12.84 8.31 -3.77
C ASN A 44 -11.42 8.91 -3.90
N GLY A 45 -11.22 9.70 -4.95
CA GLY A 45 -9.92 10.32 -5.21
C GLY A 45 -9.46 11.27 -4.13
N ARG A 46 -10.38 11.98 -3.48
CA ARG A 46 -10.04 12.90 -2.38
C ARG A 46 -9.44 12.16 -1.20
N GLN A 47 -10.06 11.05 -0.81
CA GLN A 47 -9.52 10.21 0.27
C GLN A 47 -8.20 9.57 -0.17
N LEU A 48 -8.09 9.17 -1.43
CA LEU A 48 -6.86 8.59 -1.96
C LEU A 48 -5.69 9.57 -1.82
N ASP A 49 -5.89 10.85 -2.15
CA ASP A 49 -4.89 11.89 -1.94
C ASP A 49 -4.54 12.05 -0.46
N ALA A 50 -5.54 12.01 0.40
CA ALA A 50 -5.34 12.12 1.85
C ALA A 50 -4.50 10.97 2.40
N LEU A 51 -4.72 9.75 1.89
CA LEU A 51 -3.92 8.59 2.30
C LEU A 51 -2.47 8.74 1.85
N GLU A 52 -2.26 9.16 0.61
CA GLU A 52 -0.93 9.41 0.07
C GLU A 52 -0.18 10.45 0.90
N ASP A 53 -0.83 11.57 1.18
CA ASP A 53 -0.24 12.66 1.96
C ASP A 53 0.11 12.19 3.37
N ALA A 54 -0.78 11.46 4.02
CA ALA A 54 -0.57 10.99 5.38
C ALA A 54 0.63 10.04 5.48
N VAL A 55 0.73 9.10 4.55
CA VAL A 55 1.86 8.16 4.53
C VAL A 55 3.16 8.90 4.21
N GLY A 56 3.13 9.80 3.23
CA GLY A 56 4.30 10.58 2.83
C GLY A 56 4.80 11.52 3.92
N GLU A 57 3.89 12.10 4.71
CA GLU A 57 4.26 12.95 5.84
C GLU A 57 4.80 12.14 7.02
N GLY A 58 4.24 10.97 7.25
CA GLY A 58 4.64 10.12 8.35
C GLY A 58 5.95 9.40 8.10
N ILE A 59 6.23 9.06 6.86
CA ILE A 59 7.41 8.28 6.48
C ILE A 59 7.99 8.87 5.19
N ARG A 60 9.24 9.30 5.28
CA ARG A 60 9.93 9.86 4.11
C ARG A 60 10.07 8.80 3.01
N LEU A 61 9.62 9.14 1.81
CA LEU A 61 9.71 8.26 0.66
C LEU A 61 11.15 8.21 0.15
N GLU A 62 11.74 7.03 0.10
CA GLU A 62 13.11 6.81 -0.36
C GLU A 62 13.19 6.37 -1.82
N GLY A 63 12.11 5.81 -2.34
CA GLY A 63 12.02 5.36 -3.72
C GLY A 63 11.11 6.24 -4.55
N ASN A 64 10.46 5.64 -5.52
CA ASN A 64 9.61 6.34 -6.47
C ASN A 64 8.15 6.35 -6.02
N LYS A 65 7.44 7.37 -6.46
CA LYS A 65 6.00 7.43 -6.35
C LYS A 65 5.44 7.45 -7.76
N GLU A 66 4.43 6.63 -8.03
CA GLU A 66 3.78 6.56 -9.32
C GLU A 66 2.27 6.64 -9.17
N GLY A 67 1.63 7.19 -10.19
CA GLY A 67 0.18 7.31 -10.24
C GLY A 67 -0.34 8.58 -9.61
N GLU A 68 -1.62 8.80 -9.79
CA GLU A 68 -2.33 9.98 -9.30
C GLU A 68 -3.72 9.58 -8.83
N SER A 69 -4.34 10.41 -7.99
CA SER A 69 -5.70 10.16 -7.53
C SER A 69 -6.70 10.03 -8.67
N SER A 70 -6.48 10.74 -9.78
CA SER A 70 -7.35 10.65 -10.96
C SER A 70 -7.33 9.29 -11.62
N SER A 71 -6.22 8.55 -11.52
CA SER A 71 -6.12 7.19 -12.06
C SER A 71 -6.69 6.14 -11.10
N GLY A 72 -6.87 6.51 -9.84
CA GLY A 72 -7.40 5.59 -8.83
C GLY A 72 -6.39 4.58 -8.29
N TRP A 73 -5.13 4.73 -8.63
CA TRP A 73 -4.06 3.87 -8.14
C TRP A 73 -2.79 4.70 -7.93
N ILE A 74 -2.30 4.71 -6.69
CA ILE A 74 -1.04 5.35 -6.32
C ILE A 74 -0.11 4.31 -5.75
N LEU A 75 1.11 4.28 -6.24
CA LEU A 75 2.15 3.37 -5.77
C LEU A 75 3.24 4.18 -5.08
N MET A 76 3.59 3.81 -3.85
CA MET A 76 4.67 4.44 -3.10
C MET A 76 5.73 3.39 -2.79
N ASP A 77 6.88 3.53 -3.39
CA ASP A 77 7.98 2.57 -3.28
C ASP A 77 8.91 2.97 -2.13
N TYR A 78 8.87 2.20 -1.06
CA TYR A 78 9.77 2.33 0.09
C TYR A 78 10.88 1.29 0.05
N ARG A 79 11.17 0.71 -1.11
CA ARG A 79 12.18 -0.33 -1.35
C ARG A 79 11.76 -1.70 -0.80
N ASP A 80 11.89 -1.91 0.50
CA ASP A 80 11.50 -3.19 1.12
C ASP A 80 9.99 -3.35 1.21
N ILE A 81 9.26 -2.24 1.08
CA ILE A 81 7.80 -2.23 1.12
C ILE A 81 7.30 -1.37 -0.03
N VAL A 82 6.32 -1.88 -0.75
CA VAL A 82 5.61 -1.10 -1.77
C VAL A 82 4.17 -0.94 -1.31
N VAL A 83 3.75 0.31 -1.17
CA VAL A 83 2.39 0.65 -0.76
C VAL A 83 1.54 0.88 -2.01
N HIS A 84 0.43 0.16 -2.10
CA HIS A 84 -0.53 0.29 -3.19
C HIS A 84 -1.82 0.87 -2.63
N LEU A 85 -2.12 2.09 -3.02
CA LEU A 85 -3.34 2.78 -2.61
C LEU A 85 -4.28 2.83 -3.80
N PHE A 86 -5.50 2.33 -3.62
CA PHE A 86 -6.50 2.26 -4.69
C PHE A 86 -7.80 2.92 -4.24
N THR A 87 -8.57 3.44 -5.21
CA THR A 87 -9.99 3.57 -4.95
C THR A 87 -10.59 2.16 -4.94
N LYS A 88 -11.71 1.96 -4.27
CA LYS A 88 -12.38 0.66 -4.22
C LYS A 88 -12.66 0.11 -5.62
N GLU A 89 -13.07 0.98 -6.52
CA GLU A 89 -13.37 0.62 -7.91
C GLU A 89 -12.13 0.08 -8.62
N GLN A 90 -11.01 0.77 -8.53
CA GLN A 90 -9.78 0.38 -9.21
C GLN A 90 -9.12 -0.84 -8.57
N ARG A 91 -9.26 -1.00 -7.25
CA ARG A 91 -8.77 -2.20 -6.59
C ARG A 91 -9.45 -3.45 -7.13
N ALA A 92 -10.76 -3.39 -7.30
CA ALA A 92 -11.52 -4.50 -7.89
C ALA A 92 -11.11 -4.74 -9.35
N PHE A 93 -10.88 -3.67 -10.09
CA PHE A 93 -10.51 -3.76 -11.51
C PHE A 93 -9.14 -4.42 -11.71
N TYR A 94 -8.12 -3.97 -10.98
CA TYR A 94 -6.76 -4.51 -11.12
C TYR A 94 -6.58 -5.85 -10.44
N ASP A 95 -7.30 -6.09 -9.35
CA ASP A 95 -7.28 -7.34 -8.60
C ASP A 95 -5.86 -7.87 -8.34
N LEU A 96 -5.04 -7.00 -7.76
CA LEU A 96 -3.64 -7.31 -7.48
C LEU A 96 -3.50 -8.52 -6.55
N GLU A 97 -4.44 -8.71 -5.65
CA GLU A 97 -4.49 -9.83 -4.72
C GLU A 97 -4.56 -11.17 -5.45
N LYS A 98 -5.23 -11.22 -6.59
CA LYS A 98 -5.31 -12.43 -7.41
C LYS A 98 -3.97 -12.71 -8.10
N ILE A 99 -3.31 -11.67 -8.60
CA ILE A 99 -2.00 -11.79 -9.23
C ILE A 99 -0.98 -12.33 -8.22
N TRP A 100 -1.08 -11.87 -6.97
CA TRP A 100 -0.18 -12.28 -5.90
C TRP A 100 -0.84 -13.28 -4.95
N SER A 101 -1.65 -14.19 -5.49
CA SER A 101 -2.38 -15.17 -4.67
C SER A 101 -1.49 -16.12 -3.88
N ASP A 102 -0.26 -16.33 -4.33
CA ASP A 102 0.72 -17.18 -3.62
C ASP A 102 1.37 -16.46 -2.43
N ALA A 103 1.19 -15.16 -2.31
CA ALA A 103 1.74 -14.40 -1.20
C ALA A 103 0.97 -14.69 0.08
N LYS A 104 1.69 -14.70 1.19
CA LYS A 104 1.06 -14.90 2.50
C LYS A 104 0.43 -13.59 2.96
N ARG A 105 -0.83 -13.67 3.38
CA ARG A 105 -1.47 -12.56 4.06
C ARG A 105 -0.90 -12.50 5.47
N THR A 106 -0.35 -11.37 5.81
CA THR A 106 0.36 -11.21 7.07
C THR A 106 -0.40 -10.25 7.98
N GLU A 107 -0.62 -10.67 9.21
CA GLU A 107 -1.11 -9.77 10.25
C GLU A 107 0.08 -9.12 10.92
N ILE A 108 0.08 -7.82 10.87
CA ILE A 108 1.19 -7.04 11.41
C ILE A 108 0.74 -6.23 12.61
#